data_be274c009c881a863a594c2889ce01f0
#
_entry.id   be274c009c881a863a594c2889ce01f0
#
_cell.length_a   1.000
_cell.length_b   1.000
_cell.length_c   1.000
_cell.angle_alpha   90.00
_cell.angle_beta   90.00
_cell.angle_gamma   90.00
#
_symmetry.space_group_name_H-M   'P 1'
#
loop_
_entity.id
_entity.type
_entity.pdbx_description
1 polymer ?
#
loop_
_entity_poly.entity_id
_entity_poly.type
_entity_poly.pdbx_seq_one_letter_code
_entity_poly.pdbx_strand_id
1 'polypeptide(L)'
;SGTVMPTVSGAIAAIVGDRLLGRDVVCPLAPDTRIAAASAERVVDALIAVHDLPAAAFGHTRAMNLPSLSLTLAELADASARAAEGAGVRVGAMRWQPEPRFQLAVDQWPKRFESARASRAGIRADASADEIVAAYLRDNPRALA
;
A
#
# COMPACT_ATOMS: atom_id res chain seq x y z
N SER A 1 -2.22 8.31 23.42
CA SER A 1 -3.02 9.07 22.42
C SER A 1 -2.47 8.78 21.04
N GLY A 2 -3.28 8.07 20.22
CA GLY A 2 -2.89 7.74 18.86
C GLY A 2 -2.86 9.00 17.97
N THR A 3 -1.97 9.02 16.98
CA THR A 3 -1.89 10.11 16.00
C THR A 3 -3.08 9.98 15.05
N VAL A 4 -3.93 11.00 15.02
CA VAL A 4 -5.00 11.11 14.00
C VAL A 4 -4.38 11.72 12.76
N MET A 5 -4.30 10.97 11.68
CA MET A 5 -3.80 11.49 10.41
C MET A 5 -4.87 12.34 9.73
N PRO A 6 -4.54 13.55 9.26
CA PRO A 6 -5.53 14.50 8.71
C PRO A 6 -6.09 14.08 7.35
N THR A 7 -5.51 13.08 6.69
CA THR A 7 -5.92 12.61 5.37
C THR A 7 -6.14 11.10 5.37
N VAL A 8 -7.03 10.63 4.49
CA VAL A 8 -7.31 9.19 4.33
C VAL A 8 -6.06 8.41 3.90
N SER A 9 -5.32 8.94 2.92
CA SER A 9 -4.07 8.32 2.45
C SER A 9 -3.01 8.28 3.55
N GLY A 10 -2.91 9.32 4.37
CA GLY A 10 -2.04 9.35 5.53
C GLY A 10 -2.41 8.29 6.57
N ALA A 11 -3.70 8.10 6.84
CA ALA A 11 -4.18 7.06 7.75
C ALA A 11 -3.86 5.65 7.23
N ILE A 12 -3.99 5.41 5.92
CA ILE A 12 -3.63 4.13 5.29
C ILE A 12 -2.11 3.89 5.38
N ALA A 13 -1.29 4.91 5.08
CA ALA A 13 0.17 4.81 5.19
C ALA A 13 0.64 4.54 6.63
N ALA A 14 -0.03 5.11 7.63
CA ALA A 14 0.28 4.91 9.04
C ALA A 14 0.07 3.46 9.50
N ILE A 15 -0.82 2.69 8.84
CA ILE A 15 -1.03 1.26 9.13
C ILE A 15 0.27 0.46 8.99
N VAL A 16 1.15 0.86 8.09
CA VAL A 16 2.49 0.25 7.97
C VAL A 16 3.51 1.08 8.72
N GLY A 17 3.71 2.35 8.36
CA GLY A 17 4.80 3.16 8.82
C GLY A 17 4.80 3.42 10.33
N ASP A 18 3.73 4.00 10.86
CA ASP A 18 3.69 4.36 12.29
C ASP A 18 3.60 3.12 13.18
N ARG A 19 2.86 2.09 12.76
CA ARG A 19 2.74 0.86 13.57
C ARG A 19 4.06 0.11 13.69
N LEU A 20 4.85 0.01 12.62
CA LEU A 20 6.18 -0.61 12.66
C LEU A 20 7.17 0.19 13.51
N LEU A 21 6.94 1.49 13.70
CA LEU A 21 7.66 2.33 14.66
C LEU A 21 7.11 2.23 16.10
N GLY A 22 6.23 1.27 16.40
CA GLY A 22 5.62 1.06 17.71
C GLY A 22 4.56 2.11 18.10
N ARG A 23 4.12 2.96 17.16
CA ARG A 23 3.11 4.00 17.41
C ARG A 23 1.70 3.45 17.21
N ASP A 24 0.79 3.80 18.11
CA ASP A 24 -0.64 3.46 17.97
C ASP A 24 -1.26 4.27 16.83
N VAL A 25 -2.11 3.60 16.04
CA VAL A 25 -2.80 4.20 14.88
C VAL A 25 -4.31 4.11 15.06
N VAL A 26 -4.98 5.24 14.81
CA VAL A 26 -6.44 5.30 14.68
C VAL A 26 -6.77 5.48 13.19
N CYS A 27 -7.47 4.50 12.61
CA CYS A 27 -7.87 4.54 11.20
C CYS A 27 -9.36 4.91 11.09
N PRO A 28 -9.72 5.96 10.33
CA PRO A 28 -11.10 6.39 10.16
C PRO A 28 -11.86 5.58 9.09
N LEU A 29 -11.40 4.37 8.79
CA LEU A 29 -12.00 3.45 7.83
C LEU A 29 -12.27 2.10 8.49
N ALA A 30 -13.21 1.34 7.94
CA ALA A 30 -13.49 -0.01 8.36
C ALA A 30 -12.34 -0.98 7.99
N PRO A 31 -12.08 -2.02 8.81
CA PRO A 31 -10.97 -2.97 8.57
C PRO A 31 -11.12 -3.75 7.26
N ASP A 32 -12.34 -4.01 6.83
CA ASP A 32 -12.68 -4.71 5.58
C ASP A 32 -12.67 -3.78 4.35
N THR A 33 -12.38 -2.49 4.53
CA THR A 33 -12.24 -1.54 3.42
C THR A 33 -11.17 -2.02 2.47
N ARG A 34 -11.56 -2.27 1.21
CA ARG A 34 -10.66 -2.75 0.17
C ARG A 34 -10.06 -1.58 -0.61
N ILE A 35 -8.77 -1.66 -0.86
CA ILE A 35 -8.02 -0.65 -1.63
C ILE A 35 -7.18 -1.32 -2.71
N ALA A 36 -6.81 -0.53 -3.72
CA ALA A 36 -5.73 -0.85 -4.65
C ALA A 36 -4.42 -0.33 -4.07
N ALA A 37 -3.44 -1.20 -3.89
CA ALA A 37 -2.14 -0.84 -3.32
C ALA A 37 -0.98 -1.36 -4.17
N ALA A 38 0.14 -0.64 -4.11
CA ALA A 38 1.42 -1.05 -4.64
C ALA A 38 2.52 -0.52 -3.70
N SER A 39 3.62 -1.28 -3.56
CA SER A 39 4.80 -0.81 -2.87
C SER A 39 5.49 0.32 -3.65
N ALA A 40 6.24 1.18 -2.95
CA ALA A 40 7.04 2.23 -3.59
C ALA A 40 8.07 1.61 -4.56
N GLU A 41 8.67 0.47 -4.20
CA GLU A 41 9.60 -0.30 -5.04
C GLU A 41 8.94 -0.66 -6.38
N ARG A 42 7.72 -1.23 -6.37
CA ARG A 42 6.99 -1.57 -7.60
C ARG A 42 6.65 -0.36 -8.46
N VAL A 43 6.35 0.78 -7.83
CA VAL A 43 6.12 2.04 -8.56
C VAL A 43 7.39 2.51 -9.26
N VAL A 44 8.53 2.49 -8.57
CA VAL A 44 9.83 2.87 -9.12
C VAL A 44 10.24 1.94 -10.25
N ASP A 45 10.16 0.62 -10.05
CA ASP A 45 10.45 -0.39 -11.08
C ASP A 45 9.60 -0.17 -12.33
N ALA A 46 8.32 0.12 -12.15
CA ALA A 46 7.42 0.39 -13.27
C ALA A 46 7.79 1.68 -14.02
N LEU A 47 8.19 2.73 -13.31
CA LEU A 47 8.64 3.98 -13.95
C LEU A 47 9.90 3.77 -14.78
N ILE A 48 10.88 3.02 -14.26
CA ILE A 48 12.10 2.66 -14.99
C ILE A 48 11.75 1.81 -16.22
N ALA A 49 10.95 0.76 -16.04
CA ALA A 49 10.53 -0.11 -17.14
C ALA A 49 9.80 0.67 -18.25
N VAL A 50 8.91 1.60 -17.87
CA VAL A 50 8.16 2.45 -18.82
C VAL A 50 9.11 3.42 -19.54
N HIS A 51 10.13 3.96 -18.85
CA HIS A 51 11.14 4.83 -19.44
C HIS A 51 11.92 4.10 -20.54
N ASP A 52 12.26 2.85 -20.33
CA ASP A 52 13.09 2.04 -21.24
C ASP A 52 12.27 1.44 -22.41
N LEU A 53 10.94 1.53 -22.37
CA LEU A 53 10.10 1.02 -23.45
C LEU A 53 10.24 1.85 -24.73
N PRO A 54 10.37 1.20 -25.91
CA PRO A 54 10.34 1.90 -27.18
C PRO A 54 8.99 2.59 -27.40
N ALA A 55 9.00 3.76 -28.04
CA ALA A 55 7.80 4.57 -28.29
C ALA A 55 6.66 3.75 -28.94
N ALA A 56 6.99 2.80 -29.80
CA ALA A 56 6.02 1.92 -30.48
C ALA A 56 5.23 1.01 -29.50
N ALA A 57 5.78 0.71 -28.32
CA ALA A 57 5.10 -0.08 -27.31
C ALA A 57 3.89 0.63 -26.69
N PHE A 58 3.82 1.96 -26.80
CA PHE A 58 2.74 2.76 -26.24
C PHE A 58 1.50 2.85 -27.16
N GLY A 59 1.63 2.63 -28.47
CA GLY A 59 0.55 2.81 -29.42
C GLY A 59 0.03 4.25 -29.44
N HIS A 60 -1.29 4.42 -29.30
CA HIS A 60 -1.94 5.73 -29.39
C HIS A 60 -1.90 6.58 -28.09
N THR A 61 -1.52 6.01 -26.97
CA THR A 61 -1.46 6.72 -25.70
C THR A 61 -0.22 6.32 -24.89
N ARG A 62 0.42 7.30 -24.26
CA ARG A 62 1.53 7.07 -23.33
C ARG A 62 1.10 6.78 -21.89
N ALA A 63 -0.23 6.81 -21.62
CA ALA A 63 -0.76 6.46 -20.31
C ALA A 63 -0.82 4.94 -20.12
N MET A 64 -0.40 4.49 -18.95
CA MET A 64 -0.43 3.10 -18.54
C MET A 64 -0.82 3.01 -17.07
N ASN A 65 -1.82 2.19 -16.76
CA ASN A 65 -2.14 1.90 -15.37
C ASN A 65 -1.10 0.95 -14.79
N LEU A 66 -0.63 1.25 -13.58
CA LEU A 66 0.19 0.33 -12.80
C LEU A 66 -0.72 -0.80 -12.28
N PRO A 67 -0.40 -2.08 -12.52
CA PRO A 67 -1.07 -3.18 -11.87
C PRO A 67 -0.95 -3.07 -10.35
N SER A 68 -2.04 -3.32 -9.63
CA SER A 68 -2.08 -3.18 -8.18
C SER A 68 -2.61 -4.44 -7.50
N LEU A 69 -2.15 -4.67 -6.28
CA LEU A 69 -2.76 -5.64 -5.38
C LEU A 69 -4.07 -5.08 -4.84
N SER A 70 -5.14 -5.88 -4.83
CA SER A 70 -6.40 -5.56 -4.15
C SER A 70 -6.39 -6.24 -2.79
N LEU A 71 -6.39 -5.45 -1.71
CA LEU A 71 -6.33 -5.96 -0.35
C LEU A 71 -7.21 -5.13 0.61
N THR A 72 -7.56 -5.67 1.74
CA THR A 72 -8.23 -4.95 2.83
C THR A 72 -7.22 -4.25 3.73
N LEU A 73 -7.68 -3.25 4.46
CA LEU A 73 -6.84 -2.57 5.45
C LEU A 73 -6.45 -3.51 6.60
N ALA A 74 -7.31 -4.47 6.95
CA ALA A 74 -6.99 -5.51 7.92
C ALA A 74 -5.82 -6.40 7.44
N GLU A 75 -5.84 -6.86 6.18
CA GLU A 75 -4.75 -7.65 5.60
C GLU A 75 -3.40 -6.90 5.66
N LEU A 76 -3.42 -5.59 5.42
CA LEU A 76 -2.22 -4.74 5.54
C LEU A 76 -1.76 -4.60 6.99
N ALA A 77 -2.70 -4.43 7.93
CA ALA A 77 -2.40 -4.34 9.35
C ALA A 77 -1.84 -5.66 9.91
N ASP A 78 -2.37 -6.80 9.46
CA ASP A 78 -1.89 -8.12 9.86
C ASP A 78 -0.49 -8.41 9.32
N ALA A 79 -0.20 -8.01 8.07
CA ALA A 79 1.14 -8.11 7.49
C ALA A 79 2.17 -7.30 8.30
N SER A 80 1.80 -6.08 8.73
CA SER A 80 2.67 -5.26 9.60
C SER A 80 2.91 -5.92 10.95
N ALA A 81 1.89 -6.56 11.53
CA ALA A 81 2.01 -7.28 12.80
C ALA A 81 2.94 -8.51 12.65
N ARG A 82 2.78 -9.30 11.60
CA ARG A 82 3.66 -10.46 11.32
C ARG A 82 5.12 -10.05 11.13
N ALA A 83 5.36 -8.94 10.43
CA ALA A 83 6.72 -8.42 10.22
C ALA A 83 7.38 -8.01 11.54
N ALA A 84 6.66 -7.34 12.43
CA ALA A 84 7.15 -6.94 13.75
C ALA A 84 7.40 -8.17 14.65
N GLU A 85 6.49 -9.15 14.65
CA GLU A 85 6.65 -10.41 15.39
C GLU A 85 7.90 -11.17 14.93
N GLY A 86 8.10 -11.30 13.61
CA GLY A 86 9.30 -11.94 13.05
C GLY A 86 10.61 -11.25 13.42
N ALA A 87 10.57 -9.94 13.71
CA ALA A 87 11.72 -9.18 14.19
C ALA A 87 11.83 -9.13 15.72
N GLY A 88 10.88 -9.71 16.45
CA GLY A 88 10.86 -9.70 17.92
C GLY A 88 10.60 -8.31 18.52
N VAL A 89 9.95 -7.41 17.77
CA VAL A 89 9.64 -6.04 18.20
C VAL A 89 8.13 -5.83 18.37
N ARG A 90 7.77 -4.85 19.20
CA ARG A 90 6.38 -4.51 19.43
C ARG A 90 5.84 -3.67 18.26
N VAL A 91 4.73 -4.08 17.68
CA VAL A 91 3.95 -3.26 16.74
C VAL A 91 2.98 -2.34 17.50
N GLY A 92 2.75 -1.13 16.99
CA GLY A 92 1.76 -0.21 17.54
C GLY A 92 0.33 -0.77 17.44
N ALA A 93 -0.50 -0.42 18.41
CA ALA A 93 -1.91 -0.85 18.44
C ALA A 93 -2.70 -0.25 17.27
N MET A 94 -3.66 -1.03 16.75
CA MET A 94 -4.58 -0.61 15.69
C MET A 94 -5.97 -0.37 16.27
N ARG A 95 -6.54 0.79 15.99
CA ARG A 95 -7.91 1.15 16.36
C ARG A 95 -8.69 1.55 15.12
N TRP A 96 -9.77 0.85 14.85
CA TRP A 96 -10.68 1.14 13.76
C TRP A 96 -11.81 2.04 14.27
N GLN A 97 -11.92 3.25 13.71
CA GLN A 97 -12.98 4.22 14.04
C GLN A 97 -13.58 4.78 12.75
N PRO A 98 -14.38 3.99 12.02
CA PRO A 98 -14.91 4.39 10.73
C PRO A 98 -15.71 5.69 10.81
N GLU A 99 -15.34 6.67 9.99
CA GLU A 99 -16.07 7.93 9.81
C GLU A 99 -16.80 7.90 8.47
N PRO A 100 -18.14 8.07 8.44
CA PRO A 100 -18.94 7.91 7.23
C PRO A 100 -18.46 8.73 6.03
N ARG A 101 -17.99 9.96 6.27
CA ARG A 101 -17.48 10.85 5.20
C ARG A 101 -16.22 10.30 4.53
N PHE A 102 -15.30 9.69 5.29
CA PHE A 102 -14.08 9.10 4.75
C PHE A 102 -14.37 7.76 4.10
N GLN A 103 -15.22 6.95 4.73
CA GLN A 103 -15.64 5.67 4.18
C GLN A 103 -16.31 5.85 2.81
N LEU A 104 -17.28 6.76 2.71
CA LEU A 104 -17.96 7.05 1.44
C LEU A 104 -16.97 7.47 0.33
N ALA A 105 -15.98 8.31 0.68
CA ALA A 105 -14.97 8.73 -0.28
C ALA A 105 -14.12 7.57 -0.79
N VAL A 106 -13.65 6.69 0.12
CA VAL A 106 -12.82 5.54 -0.24
C VAL A 106 -13.63 4.47 -0.97
N ASP A 107 -14.90 4.30 -0.66
CA ASP A 107 -15.77 3.34 -1.33
C ASP A 107 -15.92 3.62 -2.83
N GLN A 108 -15.73 4.88 -3.25
CA GLN A 108 -15.72 5.28 -4.65
C GLN A 108 -14.38 5.03 -5.36
N TRP A 109 -13.30 4.72 -4.64
CA TRP A 109 -12.00 4.47 -5.26
C TRP A 109 -11.97 3.13 -5.98
N PRO A 110 -11.23 3.02 -7.11
CA PRO A 110 -10.95 1.73 -7.72
C PRO A 110 -10.30 0.78 -6.71
N LYS A 111 -10.73 -0.48 -6.72
CA LYS A 111 -10.23 -1.49 -5.78
C LYS A 111 -9.11 -2.35 -6.38
N ARG A 112 -8.88 -2.24 -7.68
CA ARG A 112 -7.85 -2.97 -8.43
C ARG A 112 -7.54 -2.25 -9.73
N PHE A 113 -6.31 -2.30 -10.14
CA PHE A 113 -5.88 -1.90 -11.48
C PHE A 113 -5.23 -3.09 -12.17
N GLU A 114 -5.62 -3.29 -13.43
CA GLU A 114 -5.01 -4.27 -14.32
C GLU A 114 -4.64 -3.57 -15.64
N SER A 115 -3.57 -4.03 -16.27
CA SER A 115 -3.12 -3.48 -17.54
C SER A 115 -2.42 -4.57 -18.35
N ALA A 116 -3.07 -5.02 -19.43
CA ALA A 116 -2.46 -5.97 -20.36
C ALA A 116 -1.17 -5.41 -20.98
N ARG A 117 -1.07 -4.07 -21.14
CA ARG A 117 0.12 -3.40 -21.65
C ARG A 117 1.26 -3.48 -20.63
N ALA A 118 0.99 -3.19 -19.35
CA ALA A 118 1.96 -3.32 -18.28
C ALA A 118 2.44 -4.76 -18.14
N SER A 119 1.55 -5.74 -18.18
CA SER A 119 1.90 -7.16 -18.11
C SER A 119 2.82 -7.59 -19.25
N ARG A 120 2.57 -7.13 -20.51
CA ARG A 120 3.47 -7.39 -21.65
C ARG A 120 4.84 -6.74 -21.49
N ALA A 121 4.93 -5.63 -20.77
CA ALA A 121 6.17 -4.95 -20.41
C ALA A 121 6.88 -5.57 -19.18
N GLY A 122 6.36 -6.66 -18.64
CA GLY A 122 6.93 -7.30 -17.44
C GLY A 122 6.61 -6.59 -16.12
N ILE A 123 5.80 -5.53 -16.16
CA ILE A 123 5.39 -4.78 -14.97
C ILE A 123 4.31 -5.56 -14.21
N ARG A 124 4.53 -5.80 -12.93
CA ARG A 124 3.69 -6.65 -12.09
C ARG A 124 3.27 -5.92 -10.81
N ALA A 125 2.13 -6.31 -10.24
CA ALA A 125 1.73 -5.93 -8.89
C ALA A 125 2.57 -6.68 -7.83
N ASP A 126 2.54 -6.18 -6.60
CA ASP A 126 2.96 -6.98 -5.44
C ASP A 126 2.06 -8.23 -5.32
N ALA A 127 2.62 -9.34 -4.87
CA ALA A 127 1.89 -10.60 -4.75
C ALA A 127 1.06 -10.70 -3.46
N SER A 128 1.45 -9.96 -2.41
CA SER A 128 0.80 -9.99 -1.09
C SER A 128 1.02 -8.71 -0.30
N ALA A 129 0.24 -8.55 0.78
CA ALA A 129 0.46 -7.49 1.77
C ALA A 129 1.84 -7.61 2.43
N ASP A 130 2.32 -8.83 2.67
CA ASP A 130 3.64 -9.07 3.25
C ASP A 130 4.77 -8.59 2.33
N GLU A 131 4.62 -8.72 1.01
CA GLU A 131 5.59 -8.17 0.04
C GLU A 131 5.63 -6.64 0.11
N ILE A 132 4.47 -5.98 0.21
CA ILE A 132 4.39 -4.51 0.38
C ILE A 132 5.11 -4.07 1.67
N VAL A 133 4.85 -4.75 2.78
CA VAL A 133 5.49 -4.45 4.07
C VAL A 133 7.00 -4.71 4.00
N ALA A 134 7.43 -5.81 3.38
CA ALA A 134 8.84 -6.13 3.21
C ALA A 134 9.57 -5.08 2.36
N ALA A 135 8.94 -4.59 1.28
CA ALA A 135 9.48 -3.49 0.48
C ALA A 135 9.63 -2.21 1.32
N TYR A 136 8.61 -1.86 2.10
CA TYR A 136 8.68 -0.72 3.02
C TYR A 136 9.86 -0.83 4.00
N LEU A 137 10.09 -2.01 4.57
CA LEU A 137 11.18 -2.24 5.53
C LEU A 137 12.58 -2.15 4.89
N ARG A 138 12.73 -2.56 3.63
CA ARG A 138 14.00 -2.38 2.89
C ARG A 138 14.35 -0.89 2.75
N ASP A 139 13.36 -0.04 2.47
CA ASP A 139 13.56 1.40 2.32
C ASP A 139 13.65 2.13 3.68
N ASN A 140 13.15 1.51 4.74
CA ASN A 140 13.07 2.10 6.08
C ASN A 140 13.68 1.16 7.15
N PRO A 141 15.00 0.92 7.13
CA PRO A 141 15.64 -0.07 8.01
C PRO A 141 15.53 0.25 9.51
N ARG A 142 15.14 1.47 9.87
CA ARG A 142 14.90 1.89 11.27
C ARG A 142 13.46 1.66 11.73
N ALA A 143 12.57 1.17 10.87
CA ALA A 143 11.16 1.00 11.22
C ALA A 143 10.92 -0.11 12.27
N LEU A 144 11.90 -1.01 12.45
CA LEU A 144 11.87 -2.08 13.45
C LEU A 144 13.02 -1.94 14.48
N ALA A 145 13.56 -0.75 14.66
CA ALA A 145 14.66 -0.49 15.60
C ALA A 145 14.18 -0.05 16.98
#